data_f3440ed836a490214f3b88826affd3a1
#
_entry.id   f3440ed836a490214f3b88826affd3a1
#
_cell.length_a   1.000
_cell.length_b   1.000
_cell.length_c   1.000
_cell.angle_alpha   90.00
_cell.angle_beta   90.00
_cell.angle_gamma   90.00
#
_symmetry.space_group_name_H-M   'P 1'
#
loop_
_entity.id
_entity.type
_entity.pdbx_description
1 polymer ?
#
loop_
_entity_poly.entity_id
_entity_poly.type
_entity_poly.pdbx_seq_one_letter_code
_entity_poly.pdbx_strand_id
1 'polypeptide(L)'
;MWRIVSAVVGNAFEWYDFALYAYMTPIIDSVFFPVDPHNPATQINALLATTAVFGVGFLTRPIGGVVLGVVGDKYGRTTGMVVGMALMSLAMTMMVFAPSYATAGFFAPAIVVFARLLQGFSLGGQFGTSTAYLIEAAPDGKSGLYGSWQMFGQVSSFMAGSAMGAGLTYFFTASQIQHGLWRIPFAFGLVIVPVAWYIRRYVDEPESFTRAKARLGTDARINLTGHGRQLISSVGLVATSAVSFYAIYGYTVTYAKTALHLAINGAFVVELIAAALMLVIIPIGGILCDRYERNRKHWLIGLLSVYLIIMYPAYSWLTDGPTLAKLLSVQLTLSIVSGLFLGIFCTTMSEQFPAEIRSTSLSVANNVSVMIFGGFAQFFLTWIYELTHSQIAPVYYVMVGIAAGLMGAVLLPSRRTDQNLVDVAANYDFRDGKIASFPRKRS
;
A
#
# COMPACT_ATOMS: atom_id res chain seq x y z
N MET A 1 20.46 5.98 11.79
CA MET A 1 19.27 5.50 12.51
C MET A 1 18.12 6.51 12.44
N TRP A 2 18.27 7.75 12.87
CA TRP A 2 17.20 8.77 12.81
C TRP A 2 16.60 9.03 11.42
N ARG A 3 17.42 9.02 10.35
CA ARG A 3 16.95 9.20 8.96
C ARG A 3 15.98 8.09 8.51
N ILE A 4 16.21 6.86 8.93
CA ILE A 4 15.32 5.72 8.61
C ILE A 4 14.01 5.85 9.39
N VAL A 5 14.09 6.16 10.68
CA VAL A 5 12.91 6.39 11.52
C VAL A 5 12.03 7.49 10.93
N SER A 6 12.61 8.62 10.50
CA SER A 6 11.87 9.73 9.88
C SER A 6 11.18 9.30 8.58
N ALA A 7 11.84 8.49 7.74
CA ALA A 7 11.25 7.96 6.51
C ALA A 7 10.07 7.02 6.80
N VAL A 8 10.22 6.11 7.78
CA VAL A 8 9.17 5.16 8.18
C VAL A 8 7.98 5.89 8.81
N VAL A 9 8.24 6.86 9.70
CA VAL A 9 7.19 7.66 10.35
C VAL A 9 6.45 8.52 9.32
N GLY A 10 7.17 9.18 8.40
CA GLY A 10 6.56 9.95 7.32
C GLY A 10 5.63 9.07 6.47
N ASN A 11 6.12 7.92 6.02
CA ASN A 11 5.33 6.94 5.29
C ASN A 11 4.09 6.45 6.07
N ALA A 12 4.23 6.23 7.39
CA ALA A 12 3.11 5.81 8.23
C ALA A 12 2.01 6.87 8.30
N PHE A 13 2.34 8.15 8.47
CA PHE A 13 1.34 9.23 8.51
C PHE A 13 0.64 9.46 7.17
N GLU A 14 1.34 9.26 6.07
CA GLU A 14 0.74 9.37 4.72
C GLU A 14 -0.27 8.26 4.45
N TRP A 15 0.04 7.03 4.88
CA TRP A 15 -0.87 5.89 4.72
C TRP A 15 -2.00 5.86 5.74
N TYR A 16 -1.84 6.56 6.87
CA TYR A 16 -2.84 6.58 7.94
C TYR A 16 -4.22 7.03 7.44
N ASP A 17 -4.29 8.11 6.67
CA ASP A 17 -5.56 8.62 6.17
C ASP A 17 -6.28 7.65 5.23
N PHE A 18 -5.52 6.94 4.39
CA PHE A 18 -6.09 5.91 3.53
C PHE A 18 -6.62 4.72 4.33
N ALA A 19 -5.85 4.23 5.28
CA ALA A 19 -6.27 3.14 6.16
C ALA A 19 -7.50 3.55 6.98
N LEU A 20 -7.47 4.77 7.52
CA LEU A 20 -8.56 5.31 8.30
C LEU A 20 -9.88 5.38 7.52
N TYR A 21 -9.85 5.93 6.29
CA TYR A 21 -11.06 6.01 5.48
C TYR A 21 -11.63 4.62 5.19
N ALA A 22 -10.76 3.64 4.85
CA ALA A 22 -11.18 2.27 4.62
C ALA A 22 -11.92 1.68 5.82
N TYR A 23 -11.38 1.87 7.02
CA TYR A 23 -11.99 1.38 8.26
C TYR A 23 -13.24 2.16 8.68
N MET A 24 -13.26 3.46 8.41
CA MET A 24 -14.40 4.32 8.75
C MET A 24 -15.56 4.20 7.74
N THR A 25 -15.35 3.57 6.58
CA THR A 25 -16.37 3.40 5.54
C THR A 25 -17.75 2.98 6.10
N PRO A 26 -17.88 1.90 6.90
CA PRO A 26 -19.19 1.48 7.42
C PRO A 26 -19.74 2.37 8.55
N ILE A 27 -19.06 3.44 8.89
CA ILE A 27 -19.47 4.45 9.89
C ILE A 27 -19.90 5.73 9.19
N ILE A 28 -19.15 6.16 8.16
CA ILE A 28 -19.35 7.43 7.47
C ILE A 28 -20.24 7.35 6.23
N ASP A 29 -20.62 6.13 5.80
CA ASP A 29 -21.52 5.92 4.67
C ASP A 29 -22.81 6.73 4.79
N SER A 30 -23.49 6.65 5.94
CA SER A 30 -24.72 7.39 6.24
C SER A 30 -24.51 8.88 6.54
N VAL A 31 -23.27 9.31 6.80
CA VAL A 31 -22.95 10.74 7.05
C VAL A 31 -22.90 11.51 5.74
N PHE A 32 -22.32 10.93 4.69
CA PHE A 32 -22.04 11.61 3.43
C PHE A 32 -23.01 11.28 2.31
N PHE A 33 -23.78 10.17 2.42
CA PHE A 33 -24.74 9.77 1.40
C PHE A 33 -26.14 9.63 1.99
N PRO A 34 -27.20 9.87 1.16
CA PRO A 34 -28.57 9.80 1.64
C PRO A 34 -28.96 8.38 2.03
N VAL A 35 -29.47 8.20 3.24
CA VAL A 35 -30.01 6.93 3.73
C VAL A 35 -31.44 7.18 4.20
N ASP A 36 -32.39 6.43 3.65
CA ASP A 36 -33.78 6.39 4.10
C ASP A 36 -33.96 5.20 5.08
N PRO A 37 -34.30 5.46 6.36
CA PRO A 37 -34.50 4.38 7.34
C PRO A 37 -35.57 3.36 6.94
N HIS A 38 -36.49 3.73 6.07
CA HIS A 38 -37.59 2.87 5.59
C HIS A 38 -37.24 2.07 4.32
N ASN A 39 -36.09 2.34 3.71
CA ASN A 39 -35.63 1.65 2.49
C ASN A 39 -34.21 1.10 2.64
N PRO A 40 -34.03 -0.18 2.95
CA PRO A 40 -32.71 -0.80 3.12
C PRO A 40 -31.77 -0.66 1.91
N ALA A 41 -32.33 -0.56 0.70
CA ALA A 41 -31.53 -0.39 -0.52
C ALA A 41 -30.72 0.93 -0.51
N THR A 42 -31.18 1.96 0.17
CA THR A 42 -30.47 3.24 0.28
C THR A 42 -29.19 3.10 1.13
N GLN A 43 -29.19 2.25 2.14
CA GLN A 43 -28.01 1.98 2.96
C GLN A 43 -26.92 1.24 2.16
N ILE A 44 -27.32 0.25 1.36
CA ILE A 44 -26.41 -0.46 0.47
C ILE A 44 -25.82 0.51 -0.57
N ASN A 45 -26.66 1.36 -1.17
CA ASN A 45 -26.21 2.36 -2.12
C ASN A 45 -25.24 3.37 -1.50
N ALA A 46 -25.47 3.81 -0.27
CA ALA A 46 -24.57 4.69 0.47
C ALA A 46 -23.21 4.01 0.73
N LEU A 47 -23.22 2.74 1.12
CA LEU A 47 -21.99 1.95 1.32
C LEU A 47 -21.23 1.77 0.00
N LEU A 48 -21.90 1.40 -1.09
CA LEU A 48 -21.30 1.28 -2.43
C LEU A 48 -20.71 2.62 -2.90
N ALA A 49 -21.43 3.72 -2.70
CA ALA A 49 -20.95 5.06 -3.03
C ALA A 49 -19.70 5.42 -2.22
N THR A 50 -19.69 5.15 -0.91
CA THR A 50 -18.56 5.44 -0.02
C THR A 50 -17.32 4.62 -0.42
N THR A 51 -17.52 3.33 -0.75
CA THR A 51 -16.42 2.47 -1.22
C THR A 51 -15.93 2.86 -2.62
N ALA A 52 -16.81 3.33 -3.50
CA ALA A 52 -16.42 3.87 -4.81
C ALA A 52 -15.58 5.15 -4.66
N VAL A 53 -15.97 6.06 -3.76
CA VAL A 53 -15.22 7.29 -3.46
C VAL A 53 -13.82 6.97 -2.90
N PHE A 54 -13.67 5.90 -2.13
CA PHE A 54 -12.34 5.41 -1.75
C PHE A 54 -11.50 5.10 -3.00
N GLY A 55 -12.09 4.40 -3.98
CA GLY A 55 -11.43 4.03 -5.23
C GLY A 55 -11.04 5.21 -6.10
N VAL A 56 -11.85 6.27 -6.13
CA VAL A 56 -11.60 7.48 -6.95
C VAL A 56 -10.25 8.12 -6.64
N GLY A 57 -9.82 8.10 -5.36
CA GLY A 57 -8.49 8.59 -4.97
C GLY A 57 -7.33 7.93 -5.71
N PHE A 58 -7.49 6.69 -6.15
CA PHE A 58 -6.43 5.97 -6.86
C PHE A 58 -6.28 6.37 -8.32
N LEU A 59 -7.29 6.98 -8.93
CA LEU A 59 -7.23 7.42 -10.33
C LEU A 59 -6.23 8.57 -10.54
N THR A 60 -6.02 9.39 -9.53
CA THR A 60 -5.09 10.53 -9.60
C THR A 60 -3.64 10.16 -9.24
N ARG A 61 -3.38 8.97 -8.68
CA ARG A 61 -2.03 8.53 -8.30
C ARG A 61 -1.02 8.54 -9.44
N PRO A 62 -1.32 8.03 -10.65
CA PRO A 62 -0.38 8.07 -11.75
C PRO A 62 -0.02 9.51 -12.15
N ILE A 63 -1.02 10.39 -12.17
CA ILE A 63 -0.82 11.82 -12.52
C ILE A 63 0.04 12.50 -11.44
N GLY A 64 -0.32 12.30 -10.17
CA GLY A 64 0.45 12.81 -9.03
C GLY A 64 1.90 12.31 -9.04
N GLY A 65 2.10 11.02 -9.39
CA GLY A 65 3.41 10.42 -9.52
C GLY A 65 4.31 11.12 -10.54
N VAL A 66 3.76 11.45 -11.69
CA VAL A 66 4.49 12.21 -12.74
C VAL A 66 4.76 13.64 -12.28
N VAL A 67 3.73 14.35 -11.82
CA VAL A 67 3.85 15.78 -11.46
C VAL A 67 4.78 15.99 -10.27
N LEU A 68 4.55 15.27 -9.16
CA LEU A 68 5.39 15.36 -7.96
C LEU A 68 6.80 14.79 -8.20
N GLY A 69 6.91 13.78 -9.07
CA GLY A 69 8.19 13.29 -9.55
C GLY A 69 9.00 14.39 -10.23
N VAL A 70 8.42 15.11 -11.18
CA VAL A 70 9.05 16.26 -11.86
C VAL A 70 9.40 17.37 -10.88
N VAL A 71 8.51 17.67 -9.91
CA VAL A 71 8.80 18.65 -8.84
C VAL A 71 10.01 18.20 -8.02
N GLY A 72 10.05 16.93 -7.61
CA GLY A 72 11.16 16.35 -6.86
C GLY A 72 12.47 16.33 -7.64
N ASP A 73 12.42 16.04 -8.94
CA ASP A 73 13.60 15.99 -9.81
C ASP A 73 14.13 17.40 -10.13
N LYS A 74 13.24 18.38 -10.30
CA LYS A 74 13.61 19.76 -10.69
C LYS A 74 13.98 20.64 -9.48
N TYR A 75 13.20 20.54 -8.40
CA TYR A 75 13.32 21.45 -7.25
C TYR A 75 13.92 20.79 -6.00
N GLY A 76 14.13 19.47 -6.02
CA GLY A 76 14.69 18.70 -4.91
C GLY A 76 13.72 17.66 -4.34
N ARG A 77 14.26 16.53 -3.86
CA ARG A 77 13.47 15.42 -3.31
C ARG A 77 12.65 15.86 -2.09
N THR A 78 13.28 16.61 -1.20
CA THR A 78 12.64 17.17 -0.01
C THR A 78 11.50 18.12 -0.38
N THR A 79 11.67 18.94 -1.43
CA THR A 79 10.62 19.85 -1.93
C THR A 79 9.42 19.05 -2.44
N GLY A 80 9.63 18.00 -3.23
CA GLY A 80 8.55 17.13 -3.71
C GLY A 80 7.76 16.49 -2.57
N MET A 81 8.47 15.97 -1.56
CA MET A 81 7.84 15.40 -0.35
C MET A 81 6.99 16.44 0.41
N VAL A 82 7.52 17.64 0.64
CA VAL A 82 6.81 18.71 1.36
C VAL A 82 5.56 19.16 0.61
N VAL A 83 5.62 19.29 -0.72
CA VAL A 83 4.44 19.61 -1.55
C VAL A 83 3.39 18.51 -1.44
N GLY A 84 3.78 17.23 -1.51
CA GLY A 84 2.88 16.10 -1.30
C GLY A 84 2.21 16.18 0.08
N MET A 85 2.99 16.31 1.15
CA MET A 85 2.46 16.42 2.52
C MET A 85 1.52 17.63 2.71
N ALA A 86 1.80 18.74 2.05
CA ALA A 86 0.93 19.92 2.09
C ALA A 86 -0.42 19.65 1.41
N LEU A 87 -0.43 18.97 0.26
CA LEU A 87 -1.66 18.55 -0.41
C LEU A 87 -2.47 17.55 0.41
N MET A 88 -1.79 16.59 1.05
CA MET A 88 -2.41 15.65 1.98
C MET A 88 -3.04 16.37 3.17
N SER A 89 -2.31 17.32 3.78
CA SER A 89 -2.81 18.12 4.90
C SER A 89 -4.05 18.93 4.53
N LEU A 90 -4.06 19.51 3.33
CA LEU A 90 -5.23 20.23 2.80
C LEU A 90 -6.43 19.29 2.66
N ALA A 91 -6.24 18.13 2.07
CA ALA A 91 -7.29 17.15 1.88
C ALA A 91 -7.85 16.62 3.22
N MET A 92 -6.98 16.34 4.20
CA MET A 92 -7.40 15.96 5.55
C MET A 92 -8.20 17.08 6.24
N THR A 93 -7.76 18.32 6.09
CA THR A 93 -8.49 19.48 6.61
C THR A 93 -9.89 19.54 5.99
N MET A 94 -10.02 19.32 4.68
CA MET A 94 -11.32 19.24 4.01
C MET A 94 -12.19 18.13 4.59
N MET A 95 -11.62 16.94 4.87
CA MET A 95 -12.36 15.84 5.51
C MET A 95 -12.86 16.20 6.91
N VAL A 96 -12.01 16.79 7.76
CA VAL A 96 -12.39 17.19 9.14
C VAL A 96 -13.53 18.20 9.15
N PHE A 97 -13.52 19.16 8.23
CA PHE A 97 -14.53 20.21 8.14
C PHE A 97 -15.67 19.90 7.16
N ALA A 98 -15.67 18.71 6.54
CA ALA A 98 -16.74 18.32 5.63
C ALA A 98 -18.11 18.34 6.32
N PRO A 99 -19.12 19.01 5.75
CA PRO A 99 -20.48 18.97 6.25
C PRO A 99 -21.11 17.59 5.99
N SER A 100 -22.13 17.22 6.76
CA SER A 100 -22.91 16.01 6.48
C SER A 100 -23.87 16.22 5.31
N TYR A 101 -24.36 15.13 4.71
CA TYR A 101 -25.39 15.19 3.67
C TYR A 101 -26.67 15.91 4.15
N ALA A 102 -27.04 15.68 5.41
CA ALA A 102 -28.19 16.35 6.01
C ALA A 102 -28.07 17.90 6.06
N THR A 103 -26.80 18.41 6.11
CA THR A 103 -26.55 19.86 6.21
C THR A 103 -26.31 20.50 4.85
N ALA A 104 -25.59 19.85 3.94
CA ALA A 104 -25.12 20.45 2.68
C ALA A 104 -25.57 19.67 1.42
N GLY A 105 -26.38 18.63 1.56
CA GLY A 105 -26.88 17.86 0.42
C GLY A 105 -25.74 17.34 -0.45
N PHE A 106 -25.86 17.50 -1.76
CA PHE A 106 -24.89 17.03 -2.75
C PHE A 106 -23.46 17.60 -2.56
N PHE A 107 -23.30 18.76 -1.92
CA PHE A 107 -21.96 19.31 -1.67
C PHE A 107 -21.14 18.47 -0.69
N ALA A 108 -21.78 17.72 0.22
CA ALA A 108 -21.08 16.87 1.16
C ALA A 108 -20.24 15.77 0.46
N PRO A 109 -20.82 14.87 -0.36
CA PRO A 109 -20.05 13.88 -1.10
C PRO A 109 -19.07 14.51 -2.09
N ALA A 110 -19.40 15.66 -2.71
CA ALA A 110 -18.49 16.33 -3.63
C ALA A 110 -17.18 16.77 -2.95
N ILE A 111 -17.25 17.32 -1.73
CA ILE A 111 -16.07 17.67 -0.93
C ILE A 111 -15.24 16.44 -0.61
N VAL A 112 -15.87 15.32 -0.23
CA VAL A 112 -15.17 14.07 0.08
C VAL A 112 -14.48 13.52 -1.16
N VAL A 113 -15.15 13.50 -2.32
CA VAL A 113 -14.55 13.08 -3.60
C VAL A 113 -13.33 13.94 -3.93
N PHE A 114 -13.43 15.27 -3.82
CA PHE A 114 -12.32 16.17 -4.12
C PHE A 114 -11.14 15.95 -3.14
N ALA A 115 -11.44 15.79 -1.86
CA ALA A 115 -10.41 15.45 -0.87
C ALA A 115 -9.70 14.13 -1.23
N ARG A 116 -10.44 13.08 -1.65
CA ARG A 116 -9.85 11.79 -2.09
C ARG A 116 -8.98 11.94 -3.34
N LEU A 117 -9.37 12.76 -4.31
CA LEU A 117 -8.55 13.06 -5.49
C LEU A 117 -7.23 13.72 -5.11
N LEU A 118 -7.25 14.70 -4.20
CA LEU A 118 -6.04 15.36 -3.69
C LEU A 118 -5.12 14.40 -2.95
N GLN A 119 -5.67 13.53 -2.11
CA GLN A 119 -4.91 12.51 -1.37
C GLN A 119 -4.26 11.51 -2.31
N GLY A 120 -4.99 11.02 -3.30
CA GLY A 120 -4.46 10.13 -4.31
C GLY A 120 -3.33 10.78 -5.12
N PHE A 121 -3.50 12.03 -5.53
CA PHE A 121 -2.46 12.79 -6.22
C PHE A 121 -1.18 12.91 -5.38
N SER A 122 -1.32 13.22 -4.08
CA SER A 122 -0.20 13.32 -3.13
C SER A 122 0.62 12.04 -3.05
N LEU A 123 -0.03 10.88 -2.93
CA LEU A 123 0.63 9.58 -2.72
C LEU A 123 1.31 8.99 -3.97
N GLY A 124 1.00 9.53 -5.16
CA GLY A 124 1.42 8.90 -6.41
C GLY A 124 2.94 8.73 -6.60
N GLY A 125 3.76 9.66 -6.10
CA GLY A 125 5.21 9.65 -6.32
C GLY A 125 6.04 8.99 -5.22
N GLN A 126 5.45 8.67 -4.07
CA GLN A 126 6.23 8.42 -2.85
C GLN A 126 6.70 6.98 -2.66
N PHE A 127 5.91 5.97 -3.05
CA PHE A 127 6.24 4.56 -2.83
C PHE A 127 7.61 4.16 -3.42
N GLY A 128 7.85 4.51 -4.69
CA GLY A 128 9.10 4.17 -5.37
C GLY A 128 10.31 4.87 -4.77
N THR A 129 10.16 6.15 -4.42
CA THR A 129 11.25 6.95 -3.85
C THR A 129 11.63 6.48 -2.44
N SER A 130 10.64 6.24 -1.57
CA SER A 130 10.90 5.78 -0.20
C SER A 130 11.45 4.36 -0.16
N THR A 131 10.92 3.45 -1.00
CA THR A 131 11.43 2.08 -1.10
C THR A 131 12.87 2.06 -1.61
N ALA A 132 13.18 2.79 -2.68
CA ALA A 132 14.54 2.89 -3.20
C ALA A 132 15.50 3.48 -2.14
N TYR A 133 15.09 4.55 -1.47
CA TYR A 133 15.88 5.17 -0.40
C TYR A 133 16.22 4.19 0.74
N LEU A 134 15.24 3.44 1.25
CA LEU A 134 15.45 2.49 2.34
C LEU A 134 16.44 1.38 1.94
N ILE A 135 16.34 0.87 0.73
CA ILE A 135 17.20 -0.21 0.24
C ILE A 135 18.61 0.29 -0.07
N GLU A 136 18.74 1.49 -0.64
CA GLU A 136 20.04 2.12 -0.93
C GLU A 136 20.78 2.60 0.33
N ALA A 137 20.05 2.88 1.41
CA ALA A 137 20.63 3.20 2.71
C ALA A 137 20.98 1.98 3.55
N ALA A 138 20.71 0.76 3.07
CA ALA A 138 20.97 -0.47 3.80
C ALA A 138 22.48 -0.78 3.82
N PRO A 139 23.01 -1.24 4.97
CA PRO A 139 24.32 -1.86 5.02
C PRO A 139 24.35 -3.14 4.18
N ASP A 140 25.53 -3.52 3.73
CA ASP A 140 25.74 -4.73 2.95
C ASP A 140 25.12 -5.97 3.61
N GLY A 141 24.36 -6.74 2.84
CA GLY A 141 23.66 -7.94 3.30
C GLY A 141 22.43 -7.72 4.15
N LYS A 142 21.92 -6.46 4.28
CA LYS A 142 20.70 -6.13 5.06
C LYS A 142 19.62 -5.44 4.24
N SER A 143 19.66 -5.54 2.94
CA SER A 143 18.67 -4.89 2.04
C SER A 143 17.25 -5.40 2.29
N GLY A 144 17.09 -6.68 2.65
CA GLY A 144 15.80 -7.28 3.00
C GLY A 144 15.18 -6.69 4.25
N LEU A 145 15.96 -6.62 5.34
CA LEU A 145 15.50 -6.00 6.58
C LEU A 145 15.15 -4.51 6.37
N TYR A 146 15.99 -3.77 5.64
CA TYR A 146 15.75 -2.34 5.40
C TYR A 146 14.55 -2.10 4.48
N GLY A 147 14.38 -2.90 3.43
CA GLY A 147 13.21 -2.85 2.56
C GLY A 147 11.91 -3.23 3.29
N SER A 148 11.96 -4.08 4.30
CA SER A 148 10.79 -4.46 5.10
C SER A 148 10.23 -3.29 5.92
N TRP A 149 11.03 -2.28 6.28
CA TRP A 149 10.58 -1.09 7.00
C TRP A 149 9.56 -0.27 6.21
N GLN A 150 9.56 -0.36 4.87
CA GLN A 150 8.52 0.27 4.03
C GLN A 150 7.13 -0.29 4.38
N MET A 151 7.01 -1.62 4.40
CA MET A 151 5.75 -2.29 4.72
C MET A 151 5.40 -2.17 6.21
N PHE A 152 6.40 -2.18 7.09
CA PHE A 152 6.20 -1.90 8.51
C PHE A 152 5.53 -0.54 8.74
N GLY A 153 5.99 0.52 8.06
CA GLY A 153 5.37 1.85 8.12
C GLY A 153 3.91 1.83 7.66
N GLN A 154 3.60 1.14 6.56
CA GLN A 154 2.23 1.02 6.07
C GLN A 154 1.32 0.25 7.03
N VAL A 155 1.77 -0.89 7.58
CA VAL A 155 0.98 -1.66 8.56
C VAL A 155 0.80 -0.89 9.87
N SER A 156 1.78 -0.08 10.28
CA SER A 156 1.63 0.81 11.44
C SER A 156 0.47 1.78 11.27
N SER A 157 0.20 2.23 10.04
CA SER A 157 -0.96 3.09 9.71
C SER A 157 -2.29 2.34 9.88
N PHE A 158 -2.35 1.10 9.41
CA PHE A 158 -3.54 0.26 9.59
C PHE A 158 -3.77 -0.05 11.07
N MET A 159 -2.73 -0.33 11.84
CA MET A 159 -2.82 -0.49 13.29
C MET A 159 -3.35 0.77 13.98
N ALA A 160 -2.83 1.95 13.63
CA ALA A 160 -3.30 3.21 14.16
C ALA A 160 -4.76 3.51 13.78
N GLY A 161 -5.13 3.24 12.52
CA GLY A 161 -6.51 3.40 12.04
C GLY A 161 -7.49 2.48 12.76
N SER A 162 -7.14 1.19 12.95
CA SER A 162 -7.98 0.24 13.68
C SER A 162 -8.06 0.57 15.17
N ALA A 163 -6.97 1.04 15.79
CA ALA A 163 -6.97 1.51 17.18
C ALA A 163 -7.91 2.70 17.39
N MET A 164 -7.89 3.66 16.44
CA MET A 164 -8.81 4.81 16.47
C MET A 164 -10.25 4.37 16.29
N GLY A 165 -10.55 3.45 15.38
CA GLY A 165 -11.87 2.89 15.17
C GLY A 165 -12.37 2.11 16.40
N ALA A 166 -11.52 1.28 17.00
CA ALA A 166 -11.81 0.55 18.22
C ALA A 166 -12.11 1.51 19.39
N GLY A 167 -11.24 2.51 19.61
CA GLY A 167 -11.45 3.53 20.65
C GLY A 167 -12.74 4.29 20.43
N LEU A 168 -13.00 4.76 19.21
CA LEU A 168 -14.22 5.50 18.88
C LEU A 168 -15.49 4.68 19.18
N THR A 169 -15.52 3.41 18.75
CA THR A 169 -16.70 2.55 18.92
C THR A 169 -16.83 1.97 20.34
N TYR A 170 -15.76 2.00 21.14
CA TYR A 170 -15.79 1.59 22.55
C TYR A 170 -16.30 2.69 23.47
N PHE A 171 -15.83 3.93 23.28
CA PHE A 171 -16.14 5.04 24.19
C PHE A 171 -17.41 5.81 23.81
N PHE A 172 -17.87 5.72 22.56
CA PHE A 172 -18.97 6.54 22.04
C PHE A 172 -20.06 5.69 21.39
N THR A 173 -21.30 6.15 21.52
CA THR A 173 -22.45 5.52 20.86
C THR A 173 -22.47 5.82 19.37
N ALA A 174 -23.15 4.98 18.56
CA ALA A 174 -23.28 5.17 17.13
C ALA A 174 -23.88 6.55 16.79
N SER A 175 -24.86 7.03 17.57
CA SER A 175 -25.47 8.35 17.41
C SER A 175 -24.45 9.48 17.62
N GLN A 176 -23.65 9.42 18.69
CA GLN A 176 -22.62 10.42 18.95
C GLN A 176 -21.56 10.45 17.84
N ILE A 177 -21.17 9.27 17.35
CA ILE A 177 -20.21 9.17 16.25
C ILE A 177 -20.75 9.83 15.01
N GLN A 178 -21.99 9.54 14.61
CA GLN A 178 -22.63 10.12 13.43
C GLN A 178 -22.84 11.63 13.56
N HIS A 179 -23.12 12.16 14.77
CA HIS A 179 -23.32 13.60 15.01
C HIS A 179 -22.02 14.43 14.98
N GLY A 180 -20.85 13.81 14.79
CA GLY A 180 -19.63 14.57 14.55
C GLY A 180 -18.33 13.97 15.08
N LEU A 181 -18.38 13.00 16.02
CA LEU A 181 -17.17 12.41 16.60
C LEU A 181 -16.36 11.57 15.59
N TRP A 182 -16.95 11.18 14.46
CA TRP A 182 -16.23 10.57 13.35
C TRP A 182 -15.08 11.44 12.81
N ARG A 183 -15.09 12.75 13.11
CA ARG A 183 -14.03 13.69 12.73
C ARG A 183 -12.76 13.53 13.54
N ILE A 184 -12.83 13.00 14.76
CA ILE A 184 -11.66 12.87 15.67
C ILE A 184 -10.53 12.09 15.05
N PRO A 185 -10.73 10.88 14.48
CA PRO A 185 -9.66 10.13 13.82
C PRO A 185 -9.03 10.89 12.65
N PHE A 186 -9.83 11.61 11.85
CA PHE A 186 -9.30 12.43 10.73
C PHE A 186 -8.52 13.65 11.24
N ALA A 187 -8.98 14.29 12.33
CA ALA A 187 -8.26 15.39 12.96
C ALA A 187 -6.89 14.96 13.51
N PHE A 188 -6.80 13.73 14.04
CA PHE A 188 -5.50 13.16 14.45
C PHE A 188 -4.52 13.05 13.26
N GLY A 189 -5.01 12.75 12.06
CA GLY A 189 -4.20 12.73 10.85
C GLY A 189 -3.52 14.06 10.51
N LEU A 190 -4.02 15.20 11.00
CA LEU A 190 -3.39 16.51 10.83
C LEU A 190 -2.02 16.63 11.54
N VAL A 191 -1.63 15.66 12.36
CA VAL A 191 -0.26 15.54 12.89
C VAL A 191 0.78 15.45 11.76
N ILE A 192 0.39 15.11 10.54
CA ILE A 192 1.27 15.19 9.35
C ILE A 192 1.81 16.60 9.11
N VAL A 193 1.09 17.66 9.53
CA VAL A 193 1.50 19.07 9.32
C VAL A 193 2.81 19.40 10.05
N PRO A 194 2.94 19.19 11.38
CA PRO A 194 4.21 19.41 12.07
C PRO A 194 5.32 18.47 11.57
N VAL A 195 4.98 17.25 11.12
CA VAL A 195 5.97 16.33 10.51
C VAL A 195 6.52 16.91 9.21
N ALA A 196 5.65 17.40 8.32
CA ALA A 196 6.06 18.04 7.06
C ALA A 196 6.93 19.29 7.32
N TRP A 197 6.56 20.10 8.29
CA TRP A 197 7.36 21.26 8.71
C TRP A 197 8.74 20.87 9.24
N TYR A 198 8.82 19.80 10.06
CA TYR A 198 10.08 19.27 10.57
C TYR A 198 10.99 18.78 9.43
N ILE A 199 10.44 18.00 8.50
CA ILE A 199 11.19 17.49 7.34
C ILE A 199 11.73 18.67 6.52
N ARG A 200 10.89 19.67 6.22
CA ARG A 200 11.33 20.86 5.46
C ARG A 200 12.49 21.60 6.13
N ARG A 201 12.53 21.62 7.45
CA ARG A 201 13.50 22.45 8.20
C ARG A 201 14.81 21.73 8.52
N TYR A 202 14.77 20.40 8.69
CA TYR A 202 15.88 19.64 9.28
C TYR A 202 16.37 18.48 8.42
N VAL A 203 15.70 18.15 7.31
CA VAL A 203 16.12 17.05 6.44
C VAL A 203 16.79 17.63 5.20
N ASP A 204 18.09 17.38 5.08
CA ASP A 204 18.90 17.76 3.92
C ASP A 204 18.59 16.85 2.71
N GLU A 205 18.83 17.37 1.51
CA GLU A 205 18.76 16.58 0.28
C GLU A 205 19.78 15.44 0.32
N PRO A 206 19.43 14.22 -0.14
CA PRO A 206 20.36 13.10 -0.20
C PRO A 206 21.58 13.40 -1.04
N GLU A 207 22.79 13.07 -0.55
CA GLU A 207 24.05 13.28 -1.31
C GLU A 207 24.04 12.55 -2.66
N SER A 208 23.39 11.35 -2.71
CA SER A 208 23.21 10.58 -3.95
C SER A 208 22.46 11.39 -5.03
N PHE A 209 21.41 12.13 -4.64
CA PHE A 209 20.66 13.01 -5.52
C PHE A 209 21.53 14.17 -6.02
N THR A 210 22.24 14.82 -5.12
CA THR A 210 23.11 15.96 -5.46
C THR A 210 24.24 15.53 -6.41
N ARG A 211 24.82 14.35 -6.19
CA ARG A 211 25.86 13.76 -7.07
C ARG A 211 25.28 13.35 -8.44
N ALA A 212 24.08 12.74 -8.47
CA ALA A 212 23.41 12.33 -9.71
C ALA A 212 23.02 13.55 -10.56
N LYS A 213 22.49 14.61 -9.93
CA LYS A 213 22.16 15.88 -10.60
C LYS A 213 23.39 16.56 -11.20
N ALA A 214 24.51 16.49 -10.52
CA ALA A 214 25.78 17.03 -11.02
C ALA A 214 26.36 16.23 -12.20
N ARG A 215 26.06 14.92 -12.30
CA ARG A 215 26.61 14.04 -13.36
C ARG A 215 25.74 13.95 -14.62
N LEU A 216 24.42 13.98 -14.50
CA LEU A 216 23.49 13.62 -15.58
C LEU A 216 22.90 14.84 -16.32
N GLY A 217 23.07 16.07 -15.80
CA GLY A 217 22.31 17.20 -16.35
C GLY A 217 20.79 16.97 -16.22
N THR A 218 19.99 17.92 -16.69
CA THR A 218 18.51 17.89 -16.56
C THR A 218 17.80 17.00 -17.59
N ASP A 219 18.52 16.30 -18.49
CA ASP A 219 17.94 15.65 -19.68
C ASP A 219 18.06 14.12 -19.74
N ALA A 220 18.32 13.44 -18.62
CA ALA A 220 18.34 11.97 -18.60
C ALA A 220 16.93 11.43 -18.91
N ARG A 221 16.69 11.02 -20.15
CA ARG A 221 15.46 10.34 -20.56
C ARG A 221 15.40 8.97 -19.88
N ILE A 222 14.41 8.80 -19.02
CA ILE A 222 14.12 7.50 -18.38
C ILE A 222 13.64 6.55 -19.49
N ASN A 223 14.46 5.59 -19.84
CA ASN A 223 14.12 4.58 -20.84
C ASN A 223 13.72 3.27 -20.16
N LEU A 224 12.41 3.00 -20.11
CA LEU A 224 11.83 1.76 -19.58
C LEU A 224 11.78 0.64 -20.65
N THR A 225 12.19 0.90 -21.89
CA THR A 225 12.19 -0.11 -22.95
C THR A 225 13.19 -1.22 -22.61
N GLY A 226 12.79 -2.46 -22.79
CA GLY A 226 13.60 -3.64 -22.43
C GLY A 226 13.32 -4.22 -21.03
N HIS A 227 12.61 -3.51 -20.15
CA HIS A 227 12.29 -3.98 -18.79
C HIS A 227 10.83 -4.45 -18.63
N GLY A 228 10.13 -4.75 -19.73
CA GLY A 228 8.70 -5.12 -19.69
C GLY A 228 8.40 -6.35 -18.83
N ARG A 229 9.26 -7.38 -18.87
CA ARG A 229 9.10 -8.58 -18.03
C ARG A 229 9.20 -8.25 -16.54
N GLN A 230 10.15 -7.43 -16.14
CA GLN A 230 10.35 -6.98 -14.76
C GLN A 230 9.18 -6.12 -14.29
N LEU A 231 8.65 -5.24 -15.14
CA LEU A 231 7.47 -4.43 -14.83
C LEU A 231 6.23 -5.30 -14.62
N ILE A 232 5.96 -6.27 -15.52
CA ILE A 232 4.83 -7.20 -15.39
C ILE A 232 4.97 -8.06 -14.12
N SER A 233 6.17 -8.57 -13.84
CA SER A 233 6.48 -9.30 -12.61
C SER A 233 6.18 -8.44 -11.37
N SER A 234 6.65 -7.19 -11.37
CA SER A 234 6.43 -6.24 -10.27
C SER A 234 4.95 -5.89 -10.10
N VAL A 235 4.21 -5.65 -11.20
CA VAL A 235 2.74 -5.42 -11.16
C VAL A 235 2.02 -6.59 -10.53
N GLY A 236 2.40 -7.84 -10.89
CA GLY A 236 1.82 -9.05 -10.27
C GLY A 236 2.11 -9.13 -8.77
N LEU A 237 3.35 -8.90 -8.34
CA LEU A 237 3.71 -8.91 -6.92
C LEU A 237 2.96 -7.83 -6.14
N VAL A 238 2.86 -6.62 -6.69
CA VAL A 238 2.07 -5.54 -6.08
C VAL A 238 0.59 -5.91 -6.01
N ALA A 239 0.03 -6.67 -6.96
CA ALA A 239 -1.37 -7.11 -6.90
C ALA A 239 -1.66 -7.88 -5.60
N THR A 240 -0.79 -8.82 -5.20
CA THR A 240 -0.94 -9.51 -3.91
C THR A 240 -0.86 -8.54 -2.73
N SER A 241 0.10 -7.60 -2.74
CA SER A 241 0.20 -6.59 -1.70
C SER A 241 -1.08 -5.74 -1.64
N ALA A 242 -1.60 -5.30 -2.79
CA ALA A 242 -2.80 -4.49 -2.89
C ALA A 242 -4.04 -5.21 -2.34
N VAL A 243 -4.30 -6.45 -2.77
CA VAL A 243 -5.45 -7.20 -2.24
C VAL A 243 -5.30 -7.53 -0.75
N SER A 244 -4.07 -7.73 -0.27
CA SER A 244 -3.82 -7.91 1.17
C SER A 244 -4.19 -6.65 1.94
N PHE A 245 -3.68 -5.47 1.55
CA PHE A 245 -3.95 -4.23 2.26
C PHE A 245 -5.41 -3.77 2.15
N TYR A 246 -6.00 -3.79 0.96
CA TYR A 246 -7.30 -3.16 0.71
C TYR A 246 -8.48 -4.10 0.82
N ALA A 247 -8.31 -5.38 0.46
CA ALA A 247 -9.37 -6.37 0.51
C ALA A 247 -9.35 -7.19 1.81
N ILE A 248 -8.19 -7.65 2.28
CA ILE A 248 -8.15 -8.49 3.49
C ILE A 248 -8.18 -7.61 4.74
N TYR A 249 -7.26 -6.62 4.87
CA TYR A 249 -7.17 -5.81 6.08
C TYR A 249 -8.13 -4.61 6.04
N GLY A 250 -8.10 -3.83 4.97
CA GLY A 250 -8.91 -2.62 4.87
C GLY A 250 -10.43 -2.86 4.79
N TYR A 251 -10.88 -4.01 4.29
CA TYR A 251 -12.30 -4.33 4.15
C TYR A 251 -12.84 -5.21 5.28
N THR A 252 -12.00 -5.79 6.15
CA THR A 252 -12.44 -6.73 7.20
C THR A 252 -13.51 -6.16 8.12
N VAL A 253 -13.40 -4.90 8.54
CA VAL A 253 -14.40 -4.28 9.42
C VAL A 253 -15.75 -4.15 8.70
N THR A 254 -15.74 -3.74 7.44
CA THR A 254 -16.95 -3.67 6.60
C THR A 254 -17.54 -5.06 6.39
N TYR A 255 -16.72 -6.04 6.01
CA TYR A 255 -17.13 -7.43 5.82
C TYR A 255 -17.72 -8.06 7.08
N ALA A 256 -17.07 -7.84 8.24
CA ALA A 256 -17.55 -8.31 9.52
C ALA A 256 -18.96 -7.75 9.85
N LYS A 257 -19.18 -6.45 9.61
CA LYS A 257 -20.47 -5.80 9.85
C LYS A 257 -21.53 -6.25 8.85
N THR A 258 -21.22 -6.24 7.54
CA THR A 258 -22.22 -6.38 6.47
C THR A 258 -22.50 -7.84 6.10
N ALA A 259 -21.46 -8.65 5.93
CA ALA A 259 -21.59 -10.02 5.47
C ALA A 259 -21.66 -11.04 6.62
N LEU A 260 -20.89 -10.83 7.69
CA LEU A 260 -20.84 -11.76 8.81
C LEU A 260 -21.76 -11.37 9.97
N HIS A 261 -22.35 -10.19 9.95
CA HIS A 261 -23.22 -9.65 11.02
C HIS A 261 -22.57 -9.65 12.40
N LEU A 262 -21.25 -9.44 12.47
CA LEU A 262 -20.49 -9.36 13.70
C LEU A 262 -20.43 -7.93 14.25
N ALA A 263 -20.16 -7.81 15.56
CA ALA A 263 -20.02 -6.52 16.21
C ALA A 263 -18.82 -5.73 15.67
N ILE A 264 -19.03 -4.50 15.23
CA ILE A 264 -18.02 -3.66 14.59
C ILE A 264 -16.83 -3.35 15.50
N ASN A 265 -17.05 -3.10 16.79
CA ASN A 265 -16.00 -2.88 17.78
C ASN A 265 -15.08 -4.10 17.90
N GLY A 266 -15.66 -5.31 17.93
CA GLY A 266 -14.91 -6.57 17.92
C GLY A 266 -14.06 -6.73 16.65
N ALA A 267 -14.59 -6.36 15.48
CA ALA A 267 -13.85 -6.40 14.22
C ALA A 267 -12.64 -5.44 14.23
N PHE A 268 -12.76 -4.24 14.77
CA PHE A 268 -11.61 -3.34 14.95
C PHE A 268 -10.53 -3.91 15.88
N VAL A 269 -10.94 -4.58 16.97
CA VAL A 269 -9.98 -5.24 17.87
C VAL A 269 -9.27 -6.39 17.17
N VAL A 270 -9.99 -7.19 16.37
CA VAL A 270 -9.38 -8.24 15.54
C VAL A 270 -8.32 -7.66 14.62
N GLU A 271 -8.63 -6.58 13.90
CA GLU A 271 -7.67 -5.91 13.01
C GLU A 271 -6.47 -5.33 13.75
N LEU A 272 -6.69 -4.74 14.93
CA LEU A 272 -5.62 -4.22 15.77
C LEU A 272 -4.61 -5.33 16.15
N ILE A 273 -5.13 -6.49 16.58
CA ILE A 273 -4.30 -7.65 16.96
C ILE A 273 -3.58 -8.23 15.73
N ALA A 274 -4.27 -8.33 14.59
CA ALA A 274 -3.70 -8.83 13.35
C ALA A 274 -2.58 -7.92 12.84
N ALA A 275 -2.78 -6.59 12.85
CA ALA A 275 -1.76 -5.61 12.48
C ALA A 275 -0.56 -5.65 13.43
N ALA A 276 -0.77 -5.78 14.74
CA ALA A 276 0.30 -5.92 15.71
C ALA A 276 1.17 -7.16 15.45
N LEU A 277 0.56 -8.30 15.12
CA LEU A 277 1.29 -9.50 14.70
C LEU A 277 2.10 -9.24 13.42
N MET A 278 1.50 -8.60 12.42
CA MET A 278 2.20 -8.26 11.17
C MET A 278 3.44 -7.40 11.38
N LEU A 279 3.39 -6.43 12.29
CA LEU A 279 4.55 -5.58 12.62
C LEU A 279 5.74 -6.39 13.14
N VAL A 280 5.48 -7.54 13.78
CA VAL A 280 6.53 -8.47 14.20
C VAL A 280 7.00 -9.35 13.03
N ILE A 281 6.07 -9.85 12.22
CA ILE A 281 6.37 -10.82 11.16
C ILE A 281 7.07 -10.17 9.96
N ILE A 282 6.75 -8.93 9.60
CA ILE A 282 7.34 -8.23 8.45
C ILE A 282 8.88 -8.11 8.56
N PRO A 283 9.47 -7.62 9.66
CA PRO A 283 10.93 -7.61 9.81
C PRO A 283 11.56 -9.02 9.79
N ILE A 284 10.87 -10.04 10.34
CA ILE A 284 11.31 -11.43 10.25
C ILE A 284 11.38 -11.87 8.78
N GLY A 285 10.37 -11.54 7.96
CA GLY A 285 10.39 -11.76 6.52
C GLY A 285 11.58 -11.08 5.84
N GLY A 286 11.91 -9.84 6.23
CA GLY A 286 13.08 -9.11 5.77
C GLY A 286 14.41 -9.80 6.11
N ILE A 287 14.56 -10.27 7.35
CA ILE A 287 15.74 -11.03 7.79
C ILE A 287 15.87 -12.35 7.01
N LEU A 288 14.76 -13.06 6.80
CA LEU A 288 14.76 -14.28 5.98
C LEU A 288 15.12 -13.98 4.51
N CYS A 289 14.67 -12.82 3.99
CA CYS A 289 15.04 -12.35 2.66
C CYS A 289 16.57 -12.20 2.52
N ASP A 290 17.23 -11.63 3.53
CA ASP A 290 18.69 -11.47 3.55
C ASP A 290 19.40 -12.83 3.68
N ARG A 291 18.90 -13.69 4.57
CA ARG A 291 19.50 -15.00 4.83
C ARG A 291 19.41 -15.96 3.64
N TYR A 292 18.30 -15.93 2.90
CA TYR A 292 18.02 -16.82 1.77
C TYR A 292 18.09 -16.11 0.42
N GLU A 293 18.98 -15.15 0.27
CA GLU A 293 19.15 -14.31 -0.91
C GLU A 293 19.16 -15.09 -2.25
N ARG A 294 19.85 -16.22 -2.29
CA ARG A 294 19.97 -17.11 -3.46
C ARG A 294 18.65 -17.74 -3.91
N ASN A 295 17.71 -17.92 -2.99
CA ASN A 295 16.48 -18.69 -3.20
C ASN A 295 15.21 -17.82 -3.07
N ARG A 296 15.32 -16.47 -3.07
CA ARG A 296 14.16 -15.55 -2.88
C ARG A 296 12.98 -15.86 -3.80
N LYS A 297 13.25 -16.16 -5.08
CA LYS A 297 12.20 -16.53 -6.03
C LYS A 297 11.40 -17.75 -5.57
N HIS A 298 12.07 -18.81 -5.15
CA HIS A 298 11.41 -20.04 -4.69
C HIS A 298 10.65 -19.82 -3.38
N TRP A 299 11.22 -19.01 -2.48
CA TRP A 299 10.52 -18.58 -1.26
C TRP A 299 9.23 -17.82 -1.55
N LEU A 300 9.27 -16.86 -2.49
CA LEU A 300 8.07 -16.11 -2.89
C LEU A 300 7.01 -17.03 -3.51
N ILE A 301 7.41 -17.92 -4.42
CA ILE A 301 6.49 -18.88 -5.04
C ILE A 301 5.86 -19.78 -3.95
N GLY A 302 6.66 -20.30 -3.02
CA GLY A 302 6.16 -21.12 -1.91
C GLY A 302 5.18 -20.38 -1.03
N LEU A 303 5.53 -19.16 -0.57
CA LEU A 303 4.66 -18.32 0.27
C LEU A 303 3.34 -17.97 -0.43
N LEU A 304 3.40 -17.53 -1.69
CA LEU A 304 2.20 -17.15 -2.45
C LEU A 304 1.32 -18.37 -2.77
N SER A 305 1.93 -19.55 -3.00
CA SER A 305 1.17 -20.80 -3.16
C SER A 305 0.45 -21.17 -1.87
N VAL A 306 1.13 -21.13 -0.73
CA VAL A 306 0.51 -21.36 0.59
C VAL A 306 -0.60 -20.34 0.85
N TYR A 307 -0.36 -19.05 0.54
CA TYR A 307 -1.34 -17.99 0.73
C TYR A 307 -2.61 -18.26 -0.08
N LEU A 308 -2.45 -18.61 -1.37
CA LEU A 308 -3.57 -18.92 -2.26
C LEU A 308 -4.36 -20.15 -1.79
N ILE A 309 -3.66 -21.21 -1.38
CA ILE A 309 -4.30 -22.47 -0.94
C ILE A 309 -5.09 -22.28 0.36
N ILE A 310 -4.58 -21.50 1.31
CA ILE A 310 -5.22 -21.29 2.62
C ILE A 310 -6.47 -20.39 2.49
N MET A 311 -6.54 -19.50 1.50
CA MET A 311 -7.62 -18.51 1.39
C MET A 311 -9.02 -19.12 1.44
N TYR A 312 -9.29 -20.06 0.55
CA TYR A 312 -10.62 -20.66 0.46
C TYR A 312 -11.02 -21.45 1.71
N PRO A 313 -10.23 -22.42 2.22
CA PRO A 313 -10.60 -23.16 3.43
C PRO A 313 -10.73 -22.28 4.68
N ALA A 314 -9.89 -21.24 4.83
CA ALA A 314 -9.96 -20.34 5.97
C ALA A 314 -11.29 -19.54 5.99
N TYR A 315 -11.68 -18.98 4.84
CA TYR A 315 -12.93 -18.24 4.76
C TYR A 315 -14.17 -19.16 4.73
N SER A 316 -14.08 -20.36 4.14
CA SER A 316 -15.14 -21.36 4.22
C SER A 316 -15.43 -21.74 5.68
N TRP A 317 -14.38 -21.96 6.48
CA TRP A 317 -14.53 -22.22 7.92
C TRP A 317 -15.08 -21.01 8.68
N LEU A 318 -14.70 -19.78 8.32
CA LEU A 318 -15.19 -18.54 8.92
C LEU A 318 -16.69 -18.36 8.67
N THR A 319 -17.13 -18.60 7.43
CA THR A 319 -18.53 -18.41 7.03
C THR A 319 -19.47 -19.50 7.53
N ASP A 320 -18.95 -20.65 7.93
CA ASP A 320 -19.70 -21.70 8.61
C ASP A 320 -19.87 -21.36 10.11
N GLY A 321 -20.88 -20.54 10.43
CA GLY A 321 -21.14 -20.01 11.78
C GLY A 321 -20.12 -18.94 12.20
N PRO A 322 -20.23 -17.70 11.69
CA PRO A 322 -19.29 -16.63 11.94
C PRO A 322 -19.21 -16.24 13.42
N THR A 323 -17.98 -16.11 13.93
CA THR A 323 -17.70 -15.58 15.27
C THR A 323 -16.44 -14.69 15.24
N LEU A 324 -16.31 -13.77 16.20
CA LEU A 324 -15.10 -12.95 16.33
C LEU A 324 -13.84 -13.79 16.57
N ALA A 325 -13.95 -14.92 17.27
CA ALA A 325 -12.83 -15.84 17.48
C ALA A 325 -12.36 -16.50 16.17
N LYS A 326 -13.29 -16.94 15.32
CA LYS A 326 -12.97 -17.46 13.99
C LYS A 326 -12.35 -16.39 13.11
N LEU A 327 -12.91 -15.17 13.10
CA LEU A 327 -12.39 -14.05 12.36
C LEU A 327 -10.95 -13.71 12.79
N LEU A 328 -10.69 -13.68 14.10
CA LEU A 328 -9.35 -13.47 14.65
C LEU A 328 -8.38 -14.57 14.19
N SER A 329 -8.78 -15.84 14.28
CA SER A 329 -7.94 -16.97 13.89
C SER A 329 -7.56 -16.91 12.40
N VAL A 330 -8.53 -16.57 11.53
CA VAL A 330 -8.29 -16.39 10.10
C VAL A 330 -7.33 -15.22 9.87
N GLN A 331 -7.60 -14.05 10.46
CA GLN A 331 -6.75 -12.88 10.31
C GLN A 331 -5.33 -13.09 10.82
N LEU A 332 -5.13 -13.77 11.95
CA LEU A 332 -3.79 -14.11 12.44
C LEU A 332 -3.04 -15.05 11.49
N THR A 333 -3.72 -16.07 10.95
CA THR A 333 -3.13 -17.00 9.99
C THR A 333 -2.69 -16.28 8.72
N LEU A 334 -3.57 -15.43 8.17
CA LEU A 334 -3.26 -14.63 6.99
C LEU A 334 -2.16 -13.59 7.26
N SER A 335 -2.12 -13.00 8.46
CA SER A 335 -1.09 -12.04 8.87
C SER A 335 0.31 -12.66 8.91
N ILE A 336 0.44 -13.92 9.30
CA ILE A 336 1.74 -14.62 9.26
C ILE A 336 2.22 -14.76 7.81
N VAL A 337 1.38 -15.29 6.93
CA VAL A 337 1.77 -15.58 5.54
C VAL A 337 2.00 -14.28 4.76
N SER A 338 1.06 -13.32 4.86
CA SER A 338 1.19 -12.03 4.17
C SER A 338 2.32 -11.17 4.75
N GLY A 339 2.55 -11.20 6.07
CA GLY A 339 3.64 -10.48 6.71
C GLY A 339 5.01 -10.96 6.24
N LEU A 340 5.21 -12.29 6.12
CA LEU A 340 6.43 -12.86 5.54
C LEU A 340 6.60 -12.42 4.07
N PHE A 341 5.52 -12.47 3.28
CA PHE A 341 5.54 -12.00 1.89
C PHE A 341 5.91 -10.51 1.81
N LEU A 342 5.26 -9.65 2.58
CA LEU A 342 5.51 -8.21 2.59
C LEU A 342 6.93 -7.85 3.05
N GLY A 343 7.51 -8.63 3.95
CA GLY A 343 8.91 -8.47 4.37
C GLY A 343 9.92 -8.71 3.26
N ILE A 344 9.62 -9.62 2.32
CA ILE A 344 10.50 -9.97 1.19
C ILE A 344 10.22 -9.11 -0.05
N PHE A 345 8.98 -8.64 -0.19
CA PHE A 345 8.39 -8.05 -1.38
C PHE A 345 9.14 -6.82 -1.91
N CYS A 346 9.35 -5.78 -1.07
CA CYS A 346 9.93 -4.52 -1.51
C CYS A 346 11.35 -4.69 -2.04
N THR A 347 12.17 -5.47 -1.36
CA THR A 347 13.56 -5.73 -1.75
C THR A 347 13.62 -6.52 -3.05
N THR A 348 12.83 -7.59 -3.16
CA THR A 348 12.80 -8.40 -4.38
C THR A 348 12.35 -7.60 -5.59
N MET A 349 11.37 -6.73 -5.42
CA MET A 349 10.88 -5.86 -6.48
C MET A 349 11.92 -4.80 -6.88
N SER A 350 12.60 -4.20 -5.91
CA SER A 350 13.60 -3.16 -6.12
C SER A 350 14.84 -3.67 -6.86
N GLU A 351 15.30 -4.86 -6.53
CA GLU A 351 16.49 -5.47 -7.15
C GLU A 351 16.30 -5.87 -8.63
N GLN A 352 15.07 -5.86 -9.14
CA GLN A 352 14.81 -6.13 -10.56
C GLN A 352 15.23 -4.97 -11.48
N PHE A 353 15.42 -3.78 -10.91
CA PHE A 353 15.68 -2.57 -11.70
C PHE A 353 17.04 -1.96 -11.37
N PRO A 354 17.78 -1.49 -12.40
CA PRO A 354 18.97 -0.67 -12.21
C PRO A 354 18.67 0.57 -11.36
N ALA A 355 19.67 1.09 -10.65
CA ALA A 355 19.49 2.21 -9.73
C ALA A 355 18.91 3.46 -10.42
N GLU A 356 19.28 3.70 -11.68
CA GLU A 356 18.88 4.87 -12.47
C GLU A 356 17.38 4.96 -12.77
N ILE A 357 16.71 3.81 -12.94
CA ILE A 357 15.28 3.72 -13.27
C ILE A 357 14.44 3.10 -12.14
N ARG A 358 15.08 2.72 -11.04
CA ARG A 358 14.47 1.94 -9.94
C ARG A 358 13.24 2.64 -9.35
N SER A 359 13.39 3.89 -8.92
CA SER A 359 12.30 4.65 -8.27
C SER A 359 11.10 4.80 -9.20
N THR A 360 11.33 5.18 -10.46
CA THR A 360 10.28 5.33 -11.47
C THR A 360 9.59 3.99 -11.76
N SER A 361 10.37 2.92 -11.96
CA SER A 361 9.83 1.59 -12.26
C SER A 361 8.97 1.05 -11.11
N LEU A 362 9.44 1.22 -9.86
CA LEU A 362 8.69 0.86 -8.66
C LEU A 362 7.38 1.65 -8.54
N SER A 363 7.43 2.97 -8.77
CA SER A 363 6.25 3.84 -8.74
C SER A 363 5.23 3.46 -9.82
N VAL A 364 5.67 3.21 -11.04
CA VAL A 364 4.79 2.80 -12.15
C VAL A 364 4.14 1.45 -11.84
N ALA A 365 4.93 0.43 -11.47
CA ALA A 365 4.40 -0.89 -11.14
C ALA A 365 3.41 -0.83 -9.97
N ASN A 366 3.74 -0.07 -8.92
CA ASN A 366 2.86 0.10 -7.77
C ASN A 366 1.55 0.81 -8.15
N ASN A 367 1.61 1.96 -8.81
CA ASN A 367 0.41 2.74 -9.13
C ASN A 367 -0.52 2.02 -10.10
N VAL A 368 0.01 1.35 -11.12
CA VAL A 368 -0.79 0.56 -12.06
C VAL A 368 -1.48 -0.60 -11.34
N SER A 369 -0.75 -1.37 -10.55
CA SER A 369 -1.30 -2.53 -9.87
C SER A 369 -2.30 -2.13 -8.78
N VAL A 370 -1.99 -1.13 -7.97
CA VAL A 370 -2.88 -0.66 -6.90
C VAL A 370 -4.15 -0.02 -7.49
N MET A 371 -4.08 0.65 -8.63
CA MET A 371 -5.26 1.15 -9.33
C MET A 371 -6.20 0.01 -9.76
N ILE A 372 -5.65 -1.10 -10.25
CA ILE A 372 -6.43 -2.25 -10.75
C ILE A 372 -6.97 -3.10 -9.60
N PHE A 373 -6.11 -3.49 -8.65
CA PHE A 373 -6.40 -4.49 -7.62
C PHE A 373 -6.69 -3.90 -6.23
N GLY A 374 -6.40 -2.63 -5.99
CA GLY A 374 -6.52 -2.00 -4.66
C GLY A 374 -7.61 -0.94 -4.59
N GLY A 375 -7.61 0.02 -5.52
CA GLY A 375 -8.44 1.22 -5.41
C GLY A 375 -9.93 0.93 -5.29
N PHE A 376 -10.46 0.11 -6.17
CA PHE A 376 -11.87 -0.27 -6.16
C PHE A 376 -12.13 -1.62 -5.48
N ALA A 377 -11.14 -2.19 -4.76
CA ALA A 377 -11.31 -3.51 -4.13
C ALA A 377 -12.53 -3.54 -3.21
N GLN A 378 -12.68 -2.58 -2.31
CA GLN A 378 -13.80 -2.53 -1.37
C GLN A 378 -15.15 -2.41 -2.08
N PHE A 379 -15.22 -1.62 -3.16
CA PHE A 379 -16.41 -1.52 -4.00
C PHE A 379 -16.77 -2.87 -4.63
N PHE A 380 -15.80 -3.52 -5.28
CA PHE A 380 -16.05 -4.81 -5.93
C PHE A 380 -16.41 -5.90 -4.92
N LEU A 381 -15.78 -5.93 -3.75
CA LEU A 381 -16.08 -6.91 -2.70
C LEU A 381 -17.50 -6.73 -2.17
N THR A 382 -17.93 -5.48 -1.92
CA THR A 382 -19.30 -5.18 -1.50
C THR A 382 -20.29 -5.54 -2.62
N TRP A 383 -19.99 -5.14 -3.85
CA TRP A 383 -20.84 -5.41 -5.01
C TRP A 383 -20.98 -6.89 -5.30
N ILE A 384 -19.90 -7.68 -5.24
CA ILE A 384 -19.93 -9.14 -5.41
C ILE A 384 -20.78 -9.79 -4.32
N TYR A 385 -20.63 -9.33 -3.07
CA TYR A 385 -21.44 -9.83 -1.95
C TYR A 385 -22.93 -9.54 -2.19
N GLU A 386 -23.30 -8.32 -2.55
CA GLU A 386 -24.69 -7.94 -2.82
C GLU A 386 -25.30 -8.67 -4.03
N LEU A 387 -24.50 -8.89 -5.08
CA LEU A 387 -24.95 -9.60 -6.29
C LEU A 387 -25.18 -11.09 -6.06
N THR A 388 -24.31 -11.72 -5.25
CA THR A 388 -24.29 -13.18 -5.07
C THR A 388 -25.01 -13.64 -3.81
N HIS A 389 -25.21 -12.76 -2.84
CA HIS A 389 -25.65 -13.04 -1.46
C HIS A 389 -24.81 -14.13 -0.78
N SER A 390 -23.57 -14.31 -1.23
CA SER A 390 -22.65 -15.33 -0.73
C SER A 390 -21.53 -14.68 0.07
N GLN A 391 -21.42 -15.05 1.34
CA GLN A 391 -20.36 -14.55 2.22
C GLN A 391 -18.96 -14.92 1.73
N ILE A 392 -18.80 -16.03 1.00
CA ILE A 392 -17.50 -16.48 0.51
C ILE A 392 -17.11 -15.84 -0.85
N ALA A 393 -18.07 -15.34 -1.62
CA ALA A 393 -17.82 -14.86 -2.97
C ALA A 393 -16.73 -13.75 -3.05
N PRO A 394 -16.62 -12.79 -2.11
CA PRO A 394 -15.55 -11.79 -2.08
C PRO A 394 -14.14 -12.40 -2.05
N VAL A 395 -13.98 -13.61 -1.51
CA VAL A 395 -12.67 -14.28 -1.39
C VAL A 395 -12.07 -14.59 -2.76
N TYR A 396 -12.88 -14.88 -3.78
CA TYR A 396 -12.38 -15.14 -5.13
C TYR A 396 -11.67 -13.93 -5.73
N TYR A 397 -12.12 -12.71 -5.44
CA TYR A 397 -11.42 -11.50 -5.84
C TYR A 397 -9.99 -11.45 -5.27
N VAL A 398 -9.86 -11.76 -3.98
CA VAL A 398 -8.56 -11.80 -3.30
C VAL A 398 -7.67 -12.89 -3.89
N MET A 399 -8.23 -14.07 -4.16
CA MET A 399 -7.49 -15.19 -4.79
C MET A 399 -6.94 -14.82 -6.17
N VAL A 400 -7.70 -14.06 -6.98
CA VAL A 400 -7.22 -13.55 -8.28
C VAL A 400 -6.01 -12.64 -8.10
N GLY A 401 -6.01 -11.73 -7.13
CA GLY A 401 -4.86 -10.87 -6.83
C GLY A 401 -3.63 -11.64 -6.35
N ILE A 402 -3.83 -12.68 -5.50
CA ILE A 402 -2.74 -13.56 -5.06
C ILE A 402 -2.19 -14.40 -6.22
N ALA A 403 -3.06 -14.92 -7.10
CA ALA A 403 -2.66 -15.66 -8.28
C ALA A 403 -1.86 -14.80 -9.27
N ALA A 404 -2.24 -13.52 -9.45
CA ALA A 404 -1.45 -12.55 -10.21
C ALA A 404 -0.06 -12.36 -9.61
N GLY A 405 0.06 -12.30 -8.27
CA GLY A 405 1.33 -12.25 -7.58
C GLY A 405 2.18 -13.50 -7.75
N LEU A 406 1.55 -14.67 -7.71
CA LEU A 406 2.23 -15.94 -7.97
C LEU A 406 2.79 -15.98 -9.41
N MET A 407 2.00 -15.54 -10.40
CA MET A 407 2.48 -15.37 -11.77
C MET A 407 3.65 -14.37 -11.83
N GLY A 408 3.55 -13.24 -11.14
CA GLY A 408 4.63 -12.26 -11.01
C GLY A 408 5.91 -12.89 -10.46
N ALA A 409 5.80 -13.70 -9.40
CA ALA A 409 6.95 -14.42 -8.80
C ALA A 409 7.57 -15.44 -9.76
N VAL A 410 6.77 -16.15 -10.56
CA VAL A 410 7.26 -17.08 -11.59
C VAL A 410 8.03 -16.34 -12.69
N LEU A 411 7.56 -15.15 -13.07
CA LEU A 411 8.17 -14.30 -14.10
C LEU A 411 9.47 -13.60 -13.63
N LEU A 412 9.79 -13.60 -12.33
CA LEU A 412 11.05 -13.05 -11.82
C LEU A 412 12.24 -13.60 -12.58
N PRO A 413 13.17 -12.76 -13.05
CA PRO A 413 14.41 -13.23 -13.67
C PRO A 413 15.21 -14.08 -12.67
N SER A 414 15.86 -15.14 -13.15
CA SER A 414 16.77 -15.88 -12.31
C SER A 414 18.13 -15.16 -12.25
N ARG A 415 18.69 -14.98 -11.07
CA ARG A 415 19.96 -14.24 -10.83
C ARG A 415 21.15 -14.71 -11.69
N ARG A 416 21.13 -15.96 -12.20
CA ARG A 416 22.14 -16.46 -13.14
C ARG A 416 22.17 -15.72 -14.49
N THR A 417 21.02 -15.21 -14.92
CA THR A 417 20.90 -14.49 -16.21
C THR A 417 21.43 -13.07 -16.08
N ASP A 418 21.23 -12.42 -14.92
CA ASP A 418 21.62 -11.02 -14.72
C ASP A 418 23.13 -10.86 -14.45
N GLN A 419 23.75 -11.78 -13.72
CA GLN A 419 25.22 -11.75 -13.56
C GLN A 419 25.94 -11.91 -14.90
N ASN A 420 25.44 -12.77 -15.79
CA ASN A 420 26.02 -12.91 -17.13
C ASN A 420 25.80 -11.63 -17.98
N LEU A 421 24.66 -10.94 -17.81
CA LEU A 421 24.40 -9.68 -18.53
C LEU A 421 25.21 -8.51 -17.95
N VAL A 422 25.37 -8.45 -16.63
CA VAL A 422 26.20 -7.44 -15.96
C VAL A 422 27.68 -7.67 -16.28
N ASP A 423 28.12 -8.93 -16.28
CA ASP A 423 29.51 -9.29 -16.66
C ASP A 423 29.77 -9.01 -18.15
N VAL A 424 28.79 -9.23 -19.02
CA VAL A 424 28.87 -8.87 -20.45
C VAL A 424 28.88 -7.34 -20.62
N ALA A 425 28.05 -6.60 -19.91
CA ALA A 425 28.00 -5.14 -19.99
C ALA A 425 29.26 -4.48 -19.37
N ALA A 426 29.77 -5.03 -18.28
CA ALA A 426 31.02 -4.55 -17.66
C ALA A 426 32.28 -4.83 -18.50
N ASN A 427 32.21 -5.86 -19.35
CA ASN A 427 33.33 -6.25 -20.24
C ASN A 427 33.13 -5.73 -21.68
N TYR A 428 32.08 -4.93 -21.95
CA TYR A 428 31.87 -4.32 -23.27
C TYR A 428 32.70 -3.05 -23.39
N ASP A 429 33.72 -3.09 -24.26
CA ASP A 429 34.50 -1.91 -24.58
C ASP A 429 33.75 -1.04 -25.60
N PHE A 430 33.23 0.06 -25.14
CA PHE A 430 32.48 1.03 -25.96
C PHE A 430 33.34 1.71 -27.01
N ARG A 431 34.69 1.63 -26.93
CA ARG A 431 35.59 2.23 -27.93
C ARG A 431 35.83 1.31 -29.13
N ASP A 432 35.86 -0.01 -28.88
CA ASP A 432 36.16 -1.00 -29.92
C ASP A 432 34.96 -1.82 -30.39
N GLY A 433 33.80 -1.67 -29.77
CA GLY A 433 32.57 -2.42 -30.09
C GLY A 433 32.71 -3.94 -29.91
N LYS A 434 33.64 -4.39 -29.08
CA LYS A 434 33.94 -5.81 -28.84
C LYS A 434 33.89 -6.17 -27.35
N ILE A 435 33.42 -7.37 -27.05
CA ILE A 435 33.49 -7.94 -25.70
C ILE A 435 34.96 -8.35 -25.45
N ALA A 436 35.57 -7.78 -24.38
CA ALA A 436 36.91 -8.20 -23.96
C ALA A 436 36.92 -9.70 -23.62
N SER A 437 37.84 -10.43 -24.19
CA SER A 437 37.93 -11.89 -24.02
C SER A 437 38.10 -12.30 -22.55
N PHE A 438 37.23 -13.17 -22.03
CA PHE A 438 37.36 -13.76 -20.70
C PHE A 438 38.67 -14.49 -20.51
N PRO A 439 39.42 -14.24 -19.44
CA PRO A 439 40.48 -15.15 -19.04
C PRO A 439 39.83 -16.46 -18.56
N ARG A 440 40.01 -17.55 -19.29
CA ARG A 440 39.62 -18.90 -18.87
C ARG A 440 40.30 -19.19 -17.53
N LYS A 441 39.51 -19.24 -16.43
CA LYS A 441 39.98 -19.85 -15.17
C LYS A 441 40.33 -21.31 -15.49
N ARG A 442 41.61 -21.61 -15.47
CA ARG A 442 42.11 -23.00 -15.42
C ARG A 442 41.62 -23.63 -14.13
N SER A 443 41.14 -24.85 -14.27
CA SER A 443 40.68 -25.82 -13.27
C SER A 443 41.47 -25.86 -11.98
#